data_a66358a8a65cb45e230e2bfeb6296aa8
#
_entry.id   a66358a8a65cb45e230e2bfeb6296aa8
#
_cell.length_a   1.000
_cell.length_b   1.000
_cell.length_c   1.000
_cell.angle_alpha   90.00
_cell.angle_beta   90.00
_cell.angle_gamma   90.00
#
_symmetry.space_group_name_H-M   'P 1'
#
loop_
_entity.id
_entity.type
_entity.pdbx_description
1 polymer ?
#
loop_
_entity_poly.entity_id
_entity_poly.type
_entity_poly.pdbx_seq_one_letter_code
_entity_poly.pdbx_strand_id
1 'polypeptide(L)'
;MSKYIPGNQKHLSLEDRKYIEHSLNRGSSFKDSARFLCKDPTTISKEVKLHRVSDWYHKGTFFNAHNFCVHRYQCRKTNVCRKIILCSIKCTSCPTCNQTCPDFVKEQCNRLDKAPYVCNGCPKAINHCSIAHKYRYDAVFADRKYKECLSSSRAGINMTKHELHQKDMVITPLIYQGQSPYQIITNHPELDMSVRTLYSQLSFICCCLQSPYTDMDKTCQVSC
;
A
#
# COMPACT_ATOMS: atom_id res chain seq x y z
N MET A 1 -11.45 31.00 -6.09
CA MET A 1 -11.43 29.53 -6.22
C MET A 1 -11.21 29.17 -7.67
N SER A 2 -10.16 28.46 -8.03
CA SER A 2 -9.94 28.04 -9.41
C SER A 2 -10.97 26.97 -9.80
N LYS A 3 -11.57 27.14 -10.97
CA LYS A 3 -12.57 26.17 -11.50
C LYS A 3 -11.86 24.86 -11.84
N TYR A 4 -12.36 23.74 -11.27
CA TYR A 4 -11.87 22.41 -11.64
C TYR A 4 -12.12 22.14 -13.12
N ILE A 5 -11.07 21.75 -13.85
CA ILE A 5 -11.12 21.36 -15.27
C ILE A 5 -10.65 19.91 -15.38
N PRO A 6 -11.52 18.97 -15.80
CA PRO A 6 -11.14 17.58 -16.00
C PRO A 6 -9.99 17.44 -17.01
N GLY A 7 -9.05 16.54 -16.73
CA GLY A 7 -7.96 16.24 -17.65
C GLY A 7 -6.81 17.27 -17.71
N ASN A 8 -6.91 18.35 -16.96
CA ASN A 8 -5.89 19.41 -16.95
C ASN A 8 -4.59 19.02 -16.24
N GLN A 9 -4.59 17.92 -15.47
CA GLN A 9 -3.46 17.45 -14.71
C GLN A 9 -2.81 16.22 -15.35
N LYS A 10 -1.48 16.14 -15.32
CA LYS A 10 -0.75 14.93 -15.76
C LYS A 10 -1.15 13.71 -14.93
N HIS A 11 -1.27 13.88 -13.63
CA HIS A 11 -1.69 12.86 -12.68
C HIS A 11 -3.12 13.08 -12.22
N LEU A 12 -3.75 12.04 -11.67
CA LEU A 12 -5.08 12.16 -11.11
C LEU A 12 -5.05 13.05 -9.85
N SER A 13 -5.90 14.05 -9.82
CA SER A 13 -6.13 14.89 -8.65
C SER A 13 -7.12 14.23 -7.68
N LEU A 14 -7.27 14.79 -6.48
CA LEU A 14 -8.30 14.33 -5.53
C LEU A 14 -9.71 14.46 -6.13
N GLU A 15 -9.98 15.51 -6.89
CA GLU A 15 -11.29 15.72 -7.54
C GLU A 15 -11.55 14.68 -8.65
N ASP A 16 -10.52 14.31 -9.42
CA ASP A 16 -10.62 13.20 -10.38
C ASP A 16 -10.96 11.88 -9.66
N ARG A 17 -10.32 11.62 -8.53
CA ARG A 17 -10.57 10.43 -7.70
C ARG A 17 -11.97 10.41 -7.11
N LYS A 18 -12.47 11.55 -6.63
CA LYS A 18 -13.86 11.69 -6.18
C LYS A 18 -14.85 11.41 -7.31
N TYR A 19 -14.55 11.89 -8.51
CA TYR A 19 -15.39 11.60 -9.67
C TYR A 19 -15.38 10.11 -10.01
N ILE A 20 -14.21 9.45 -9.98
CA ILE A 20 -14.09 7.99 -10.17
C ILE A 20 -14.93 7.24 -9.13
N GLU A 21 -14.81 7.59 -7.86
CA GLU A 21 -15.60 6.98 -6.78
C GLU A 21 -17.10 7.13 -7.01
N HIS A 22 -17.55 8.34 -7.32
CA HIS A 22 -18.95 8.63 -7.63
C HIS A 22 -19.44 7.80 -8.82
N SER A 23 -18.68 7.75 -9.90
CA SER A 23 -18.99 6.96 -11.10
C SER A 23 -19.09 5.47 -10.79
N LEU A 24 -18.17 4.93 -9.99
CA LEU A 24 -18.21 3.54 -9.52
C LEU A 24 -19.45 3.25 -8.69
N ASN A 25 -19.82 4.16 -7.78
CA ASN A 25 -21.03 4.02 -6.95
C ASN A 25 -22.31 3.99 -7.79
N ARG A 26 -22.33 4.67 -8.93
CA ARG A 26 -23.43 4.65 -9.91
C ARG A 26 -23.39 3.45 -10.87
N GLY A 27 -22.32 2.63 -10.79
CA GLY A 27 -22.14 1.50 -11.69
C GLY A 27 -21.67 1.86 -13.09
N SER A 28 -21.15 3.09 -13.31
CA SER A 28 -20.60 3.53 -14.59
C SER A 28 -19.36 2.72 -14.98
N SER A 29 -19.10 2.59 -16.28
CA SER A 29 -17.92 1.91 -16.78
C SER A 29 -16.64 2.75 -16.63
N PHE A 30 -15.48 2.10 -16.63
CA PHE A 30 -14.19 2.82 -16.69
C PHE A 30 -14.04 3.67 -17.95
N LYS A 31 -14.66 3.24 -19.07
CA LYS A 31 -14.64 3.98 -20.33
C LYS A 31 -15.38 5.32 -20.20
N ASP A 32 -16.51 5.33 -19.50
CA ASP A 32 -17.29 6.56 -19.30
C ASP A 32 -16.56 7.53 -18.36
N SER A 33 -15.99 7.01 -17.27
CA SER A 33 -15.17 7.80 -16.34
C SER A 33 -13.94 8.39 -17.05
N ALA A 34 -13.27 7.60 -17.87
CA ALA A 34 -12.09 8.01 -18.62
C ALA A 34 -12.41 9.10 -19.64
N ARG A 35 -13.55 8.98 -20.34
CA ARG A 35 -14.01 10.01 -21.30
C ARG A 35 -14.23 11.34 -20.62
N PHE A 36 -14.88 11.36 -19.47
CA PHE A 36 -15.10 12.58 -18.71
C PHE A 36 -13.80 13.20 -18.20
N LEU A 37 -12.89 12.38 -17.69
CA LEU A 37 -11.62 12.82 -17.13
C LEU A 37 -10.53 13.08 -18.19
N CYS A 38 -10.83 12.89 -19.47
CA CYS A 38 -9.85 12.97 -20.56
C CYS A 38 -8.60 12.11 -20.30
N LYS A 39 -8.81 10.89 -19.77
CA LYS A 39 -7.78 9.92 -19.47
C LYS A 39 -8.02 8.63 -20.23
N ASP A 40 -6.99 7.78 -20.30
CA ASP A 40 -7.15 6.44 -20.84
C ASP A 40 -7.90 5.54 -19.86
N PRO A 41 -8.83 4.66 -20.31
CA PRO A 41 -9.55 3.71 -19.47
C PRO A 41 -8.62 2.79 -18.65
N THR A 42 -7.44 2.46 -19.17
CA THR A 42 -6.46 1.65 -18.47
C THR A 42 -5.86 2.38 -17.27
N THR A 43 -5.74 3.71 -17.34
CA THR A 43 -5.31 4.55 -16.21
C THR A 43 -6.32 4.47 -15.07
N ILE A 44 -7.62 4.58 -15.37
CA ILE A 44 -8.68 4.45 -14.37
C ILE A 44 -8.70 3.04 -13.78
N SER A 45 -8.56 2.03 -14.63
CA SER A 45 -8.52 0.64 -14.21
C SER A 45 -7.34 0.35 -13.26
N LYS A 46 -6.14 0.84 -13.59
CA LYS A 46 -4.94 0.71 -12.75
C LYS A 46 -5.12 1.45 -11.43
N GLU A 47 -5.62 2.68 -11.45
CA GLU A 47 -5.89 3.49 -10.25
C GLU A 47 -6.82 2.74 -9.28
N VAL A 48 -7.97 2.26 -9.78
CA VAL A 48 -8.95 1.54 -8.95
C VAL A 48 -8.37 0.24 -8.41
N LYS A 49 -7.66 -0.53 -9.24
CA LYS A 49 -7.08 -1.81 -8.84
C LYS A 49 -5.97 -1.65 -7.81
N LEU A 50 -5.14 -0.62 -7.94
CA LEU A 50 -4.02 -0.33 -7.06
C LEU A 50 -4.48 0.20 -5.69
N HIS A 51 -5.47 1.09 -5.69
CA HIS A 51 -5.90 1.80 -4.48
C HIS A 51 -7.22 1.27 -3.88
N ARG A 52 -7.68 0.09 -4.32
CA ARG A 52 -8.83 -0.55 -3.67
C ARG A 52 -8.51 -0.94 -2.23
N VAL A 53 -9.44 -0.71 -1.34
CA VAL A 53 -9.32 -1.00 0.09
C VAL A 53 -10.23 -2.17 0.44
N SER A 54 -9.73 -3.08 1.24
CA SER A 54 -10.58 -4.08 1.87
C SER A 54 -11.48 -3.41 2.90
N ASP A 55 -12.76 -3.77 2.97
CA ASP A 55 -13.73 -3.29 3.98
C ASP A 55 -13.31 -3.54 5.42
N TRP A 56 -12.26 -4.32 5.61
CA TRP A 56 -11.60 -4.52 6.88
C TRP A 56 -11.19 -3.23 7.60
N TYR A 57 -10.99 -2.13 6.85
CA TYR A 57 -10.59 -0.84 7.40
C TYR A 57 -11.74 0.03 7.90
N HIS A 58 -12.98 -0.29 7.56
CA HIS A 58 -14.12 0.48 8.00
C HIS A 58 -14.67 -0.09 9.32
N LYS A 59 -14.26 0.52 10.45
CA LYS A 59 -14.85 0.29 11.76
C LYS A 59 -16.38 0.42 11.64
N GLY A 60 -17.09 -0.66 11.90
CA GLY A 60 -18.57 -0.67 11.94
C GLY A 60 -19.24 -1.31 10.74
N THR A 61 -18.53 -1.77 9.72
CA THR A 61 -19.15 -2.52 8.62
C THR A 61 -19.21 -4.02 8.90
N PHE A 62 -20.33 -4.47 9.10
CA PHE A 62 -21.15 -5.65 8.80
C PHE A 62 -20.58 -7.04 8.97
N PHE A 63 -19.28 -7.29 8.94
CA PHE A 63 -18.79 -8.65 8.97
C PHE A 63 -17.66 -8.84 9.96
N ASN A 64 -18.02 -9.33 11.12
CA ASN A 64 -17.14 -10.11 12.00
C ASN A 64 -16.73 -11.46 11.36
N ALA A 65 -16.80 -11.58 10.04
CA ALA A 65 -16.33 -12.78 9.36
C ALA A 65 -14.81 -12.76 9.29
N HIS A 66 -14.19 -13.25 10.33
CA HIS A 66 -12.76 -13.41 10.38
C HIS A 66 -12.23 -14.51 9.45
N ASN A 67 -13.10 -15.43 9.03
CA ASN A 67 -12.74 -16.55 8.17
C ASN A 67 -13.25 -16.34 6.73
N PHE A 68 -12.33 -16.34 5.76
CA PHE A 68 -12.61 -16.15 4.34
C PHE A 68 -12.70 -17.47 3.55
N CYS A 69 -12.86 -18.59 4.23
CA CYS A 69 -12.99 -19.90 3.59
C CYS A 69 -14.40 -20.09 3.02
N VAL A 70 -14.48 -20.66 1.82
CA VAL A 70 -15.75 -21.08 1.17
C VAL A 70 -16.55 -22.02 2.09
N HIS A 71 -15.83 -22.91 2.78
CA HIS A 71 -16.43 -23.94 3.63
C HIS A 71 -16.81 -23.45 5.04
N ARG A 72 -16.61 -22.17 5.38
CA ARG A 72 -16.73 -21.66 6.76
C ARG A 72 -18.06 -22.00 7.46
N TYR A 73 -19.16 -21.98 6.73
CA TYR A 73 -20.49 -22.25 7.33
C TYR A 73 -20.76 -23.74 7.58
N GLN A 74 -20.10 -24.62 6.82
CA GLN A 74 -20.28 -26.07 6.92
C GLN A 74 -19.13 -26.75 7.67
N CYS A 75 -18.06 -26.03 7.92
CA CYS A 75 -16.86 -26.55 8.54
C CYS A 75 -17.09 -26.88 10.01
N ARG A 76 -16.88 -28.14 10.39
CA ARG A 76 -16.94 -28.64 11.78
C ARG A 76 -15.57 -28.83 12.41
N LYS A 77 -14.48 -28.48 11.70
CA LYS A 77 -13.11 -28.63 12.21
C LYS A 77 -12.86 -27.67 13.36
N THR A 78 -12.18 -28.17 14.37
CA THR A 78 -11.70 -27.42 15.54
C THR A 78 -10.20 -27.62 15.70
N ASN A 79 -9.53 -26.71 16.36
CA ASN A 79 -8.11 -26.80 16.69
C ASN A 79 -7.14 -27.07 15.51
N VAL A 80 -7.47 -26.61 14.31
CA VAL A 80 -6.65 -26.81 13.10
C VAL A 80 -5.29 -26.13 13.22
N CYS A 81 -5.23 -25.01 13.95
CA CYS A 81 -4.00 -24.24 14.14
C CYS A 81 -3.08 -24.82 15.23
N ARG A 82 -3.54 -25.79 16.01
CA ARG A 82 -2.79 -26.45 17.10
C ARG A 82 -2.13 -25.49 18.11
N LYS A 83 -2.56 -24.23 18.15
CA LYS A 83 -1.98 -23.22 19.06
C LYS A 83 -2.47 -23.35 20.49
N ILE A 84 -3.64 -23.98 20.68
CA ILE A 84 -4.26 -24.19 21.99
C ILE A 84 -4.71 -25.64 22.04
N ILE A 85 -4.45 -26.35 23.14
CA ILE A 85 -4.74 -27.77 23.29
C ILE A 85 -6.24 -28.08 23.15
N LEU A 86 -7.11 -27.14 23.57
CA LEU A 86 -8.57 -27.26 23.48
C LEU A 86 -9.15 -25.98 22.85
N CYS A 87 -9.10 -25.88 21.53
CA CYS A 87 -9.72 -24.77 20.81
C CYS A 87 -11.19 -25.12 20.52
N SER A 88 -12.11 -24.46 21.21
CA SER A 88 -13.55 -24.56 20.99
C SER A 88 -14.10 -23.53 19.97
N ILE A 89 -13.25 -22.67 19.45
CA ILE A 89 -13.65 -21.59 18.53
C ILE A 89 -14.06 -22.19 17.19
N LYS A 90 -15.26 -21.87 16.74
CA LYS A 90 -15.76 -22.28 15.42
C LYS A 90 -14.92 -21.62 14.31
N CYS A 91 -14.62 -22.35 13.25
CA CYS A 91 -13.90 -21.82 12.08
C CYS A 91 -14.53 -20.57 11.47
N THR A 92 -15.85 -20.42 11.53
CA THR A 92 -16.59 -19.22 11.10
C THR A 92 -16.11 -17.93 11.77
N SER A 93 -15.58 -18.03 12.98
CA SER A 93 -15.15 -16.90 13.81
C SER A 93 -13.64 -16.81 13.98
N CYS A 94 -12.86 -17.71 13.37
CA CYS A 94 -11.42 -17.81 13.57
C CYS A 94 -10.61 -17.36 12.36
N PRO A 95 -9.85 -16.26 12.45
CA PRO A 95 -9.01 -15.78 11.35
C PRO A 95 -7.78 -16.67 11.11
N THR A 96 -7.32 -17.40 12.12
CA THR A 96 -6.12 -18.22 12.03
C THR A 96 -6.27 -19.35 11.00
N CYS A 97 -7.48 -19.84 10.78
CA CYS A 97 -7.76 -20.85 9.76
C CYS A 97 -7.41 -20.40 8.33
N ASN A 98 -7.44 -19.10 8.06
CA ASN A 98 -7.10 -18.57 6.73
C ASN A 98 -5.64 -18.86 6.33
N GLN A 99 -4.76 -19.10 7.30
CA GLN A 99 -3.33 -19.32 7.08
C GLN A 99 -2.91 -20.77 7.33
N THR A 100 -3.60 -21.46 8.24
CA THR A 100 -3.14 -22.76 8.77
C THR A 100 -3.96 -23.96 8.30
N CYS A 101 -5.18 -23.75 7.83
CA CYS A 101 -6.03 -24.86 7.41
C CYS A 101 -5.61 -25.41 6.04
N PRO A 102 -5.27 -26.71 5.93
CA PRO A 102 -4.88 -27.32 4.66
C PRO A 102 -6.03 -27.34 3.64
N ASP A 103 -7.29 -27.36 4.12
CA ASP A 103 -8.46 -27.33 3.25
C ASP A 103 -9.02 -25.90 3.06
N PHE A 104 -8.19 -24.88 3.33
CA PHE A 104 -8.62 -23.51 3.12
C PHE A 104 -8.77 -23.21 1.64
N VAL A 105 -10.00 -22.89 1.23
CA VAL A 105 -10.29 -22.37 -0.10
C VAL A 105 -10.84 -20.95 0.05
N LYS A 106 -10.08 -20.00 -0.45
CA LYS A 106 -10.46 -18.58 -0.37
C LYS A 106 -11.74 -18.32 -1.17
N GLU A 107 -12.72 -17.74 -0.50
CA GLU A 107 -13.92 -17.29 -1.18
C GLU A 107 -13.63 -16.10 -2.09
N GLN A 108 -14.03 -16.18 -3.35
CA GLN A 108 -13.79 -15.15 -4.35
C GLN A 108 -15.11 -14.68 -4.97
N CYS A 109 -15.13 -13.41 -5.33
CA CYS A 109 -16.23 -12.82 -6.09
C CYS A 109 -15.74 -12.47 -7.49
N ASN A 110 -16.36 -13.01 -8.53
CA ASN A 110 -15.99 -12.76 -9.93
C ASN A 110 -15.95 -11.27 -10.29
N ARG A 111 -16.71 -10.43 -9.59
CA ARG A 111 -16.68 -8.98 -9.74
C ARG A 111 -15.35 -8.36 -9.29
N LEU A 112 -14.64 -9.01 -8.36
CA LEU A 112 -13.36 -8.51 -7.84
C LEU A 112 -12.17 -8.92 -8.72
N ASP A 113 -12.36 -9.93 -9.56
CA ASP A 113 -11.34 -10.42 -10.52
C ASP A 113 -11.42 -9.69 -11.86
N LYS A 114 -12.61 -9.13 -12.17
CA LYS A 114 -12.89 -8.37 -13.39
C LYS A 114 -13.22 -6.93 -13.05
N ALA A 115 -13.17 -6.05 -14.04
CA ALA A 115 -13.62 -4.67 -13.87
C ALA A 115 -15.08 -4.63 -13.32
N PRO A 116 -15.37 -3.83 -12.34
CA PRO A 116 -14.60 -2.73 -11.77
C PRO A 116 -13.66 -3.07 -10.60
N TYR A 117 -13.40 -4.32 -10.25
CA TYR A 117 -12.50 -4.81 -9.19
C TYR A 117 -12.91 -4.45 -7.76
N VAL A 118 -14.03 -3.77 -7.58
CA VAL A 118 -14.54 -3.24 -6.32
C VAL A 118 -16.04 -3.47 -6.17
N CYS A 119 -16.51 -3.39 -4.96
CA CYS A 119 -17.93 -3.56 -4.62
C CYS A 119 -18.75 -2.26 -4.77
N ASN A 120 -18.12 -1.13 -5.09
CA ASN A 120 -18.81 0.11 -5.39
C ASN A 120 -19.87 -0.14 -6.49
N GLY A 121 -21.09 0.37 -6.30
CA GLY A 121 -22.20 0.18 -7.23
C GLY A 121 -22.58 -1.29 -7.48
N CYS A 122 -22.27 -2.21 -6.56
CA CYS A 122 -22.72 -3.58 -6.66
C CYS A 122 -24.25 -3.65 -6.46
N PRO A 123 -25.00 -4.33 -7.36
CA PRO A 123 -26.46 -4.45 -7.22
C PRO A 123 -26.86 -5.31 -6.02
N LYS A 124 -25.99 -6.21 -5.56
CA LYS A 124 -26.20 -6.91 -4.29
C LYS A 124 -25.90 -5.92 -3.18
N ALA A 125 -26.93 -5.51 -2.44
CA ALA A 125 -26.74 -4.66 -1.27
C ALA A 125 -25.69 -5.28 -0.35
N ILE A 126 -24.88 -4.44 0.27
CA ILE A 126 -23.77 -4.86 1.13
C ILE A 126 -24.23 -5.90 2.15
N ASN A 127 -25.45 -5.74 2.67
CA ASN A 127 -26.06 -6.62 3.67
C ASN A 127 -26.53 -7.99 3.11
N HIS A 128 -26.72 -8.11 1.80
CA HIS A 128 -27.19 -9.33 1.15
C HIS A 128 -26.08 -10.10 0.43
N CYS A 129 -24.85 -9.60 0.47
CA CYS A 129 -23.72 -10.26 -0.13
C CYS A 129 -23.09 -11.26 0.85
N SER A 130 -23.14 -12.55 0.52
CA SER A 130 -22.56 -13.63 1.34
C SER A 130 -21.03 -13.62 1.35
N ILE A 131 -20.40 -12.95 0.39
CA ILE A 131 -18.95 -12.90 0.27
C ILE A 131 -18.36 -12.08 1.42
N ALA A 132 -17.48 -12.70 2.19
CA ALA A 132 -16.87 -12.07 3.36
C ALA A 132 -15.83 -11.00 2.99
N HIS A 133 -15.07 -11.23 1.91
CA HIS A 133 -14.01 -10.33 1.49
C HIS A 133 -14.51 -9.34 0.45
N LYS A 134 -14.57 -8.08 0.82
CA LYS A 134 -15.05 -6.98 -0.02
C LYS A 134 -13.95 -5.97 -0.27
N TYR A 135 -13.99 -5.33 -1.42
CA TYR A 135 -13.11 -4.21 -1.74
C TYR A 135 -13.94 -3.00 -2.11
N ARG A 136 -13.49 -1.85 -1.68
CA ARG A 136 -14.06 -0.56 -2.09
C ARG A 136 -12.96 0.35 -2.62
N TYR A 137 -13.33 1.25 -3.49
CA TYR A 137 -12.52 2.39 -3.87
C TYR A 137 -13.00 3.60 -3.07
N ASP A 138 -12.07 4.25 -2.39
CA ASP A 138 -12.26 5.47 -1.62
C ASP A 138 -11.27 6.52 -2.13
N ALA A 139 -11.78 7.64 -2.59
CA ALA A 139 -11.00 8.69 -3.24
C ALA A 139 -9.97 9.34 -2.30
N VAL A 140 -10.36 9.58 -1.05
CA VAL A 140 -9.50 10.22 -0.06
C VAL A 140 -8.36 9.29 0.35
N PHE A 141 -8.69 8.02 0.54
CA PHE A 141 -7.68 7.00 0.85
C PHE A 141 -6.70 6.84 -0.32
N ALA A 142 -7.21 6.76 -1.56
CA ALA A 142 -6.39 6.63 -2.77
C ALA A 142 -5.44 7.83 -2.94
N ASP A 143 -5.93 9.05 -2.71
CA ASP A 143 -5.11 10.25 -2.78
C ASP A 143 -4.03 10.31 -1.71
N ARG A 144 -4.37 9.90 -0.49
CA ARG A 144 -3.39 9.78 0.59
C ARG A 144 -2.30 8.78 0.24
N LYS A 145 -2.67 7.58 -0.23
CA LYS A 145 -1.71 6.54 -0.63
C LYS A 145 -0.82 6.98 -1.78
N TYR A 146 -1.38 7.66 -2.76
CA TYR A 146 -0.60 8.25 -3.85
C TYR A 146 0.42 9.28 -3.32
N LYS A 147 0.02 10.17 -2.42
CA LYS A 147 0.91 11.16 -1.80
C LYS A 147 1.99 10.52 -0.93
N GLU A 148 1.66 9.47 -0.19
CA GLU A 148 2.62 8.68 0.60
C GLU A 148 3.67 8.05 -0.33
N CYS A 149 3.25 7.41 -1.43
CA CYS A 149 4.15 6.83 -2.42
C CYS A 149 5.04 7.89 -3.08
N LEU A 150 4.46 9.02 -3.45
CA LEU A 150 5.20 10.15 -4.05
C LEU A 150 6.24 10.74 -3.08
N SER A 151 5.89 10.86 -1.81
CA SER A 151 6.79 11.33 -0.76
C SER A 151 7.93 10.35 -0.52
N SER A 152 7.63 9.06 -0.37
CA SER A 152 8.64 8.02 -0.14
C SER A 152 9.57 7.82 -1.35
N SER A 153 9.06 7.92 -2.57
CA SER A 153 9.90 7.86 -3.77
C SER A 153 10.84 9.06 -3.93
N ARG A 154 10.50 10.20 -3.33
CA ARG A 154 11.33 11.41 -3.32
C ARG A 154 12.27 11.48 -2.11
N ALA A 155 12.00 10.72 -1.06
CA ALA A 155 12.83 10.64 0.14
C ALA A 155 14.10 9.80 -0.07
N GLY A 156 14.15 8.99 -1.12
CA GLY A 156 15.30 8.17 -1.47
C GLY A 156 16.42 8.99 -2.10
N ILE A 157 17.65 8.59 -1.82
CA ILE A 157 18.83 9.07 -2.52
C ILE A 157 18.89 8.32 -3.84
N ASN A 158 19.05 9.05 -4.96
CA ASN A 158 19.17 8.44 -6.30
C ASN A 158 20.55 7.79 -6.50
N MET A 159 20.78 6.70 -5.75
CA MET A 159 22.06 6.03 -5.66
C MET A 159 21.87 4.56 -5.33
N THR A 160 22.64 3.67 -5.93
CA THR A 160 22.62 2.25 -5.61
C THR A 160 23.19 1.99 -4.21
N LYS A 161 22.84 0.86 -3.59
CA LYS A 161 23.40 0.46 -2.28
C LYS A 161 24.93 0.34 -2.33
N HIS A 162 25.49 -0.09 -3.46
CA HIS A 162 26.92 -0.22 -3.65
C HIS A 162 27.63 1.15 -3.68
N GLU A 163 27.11 2.09 -4.47
CA GLU A 163 27.60 3.47 -4.52
C GLU A 163 27.50 4.17 -3.17
N LEU A 164 26.38 3.94 -2.47
CA LEU A 164 26.19 4.47 -1.13
C LEU A 164 27.26 3.95 -0.17
N HIS A 165 27.52 2.64 -0.19
CA HIS A 165 28.57 2.03 0.65
C HIS A 165 29.96 2.53 0.32
N GLN A 166 30.31 2.68 -0.96
CA GLN A 166 31.60 3.24 -1.37
C GLN A 166 31.79 4.68 -0.87
N LYS A 167 30.76 5.51 -0.99
CA LYS A 167 30.82 6.90 -0.49
C LYS A 167 30.87 6.94 1.05
N ASP A 168 30.16 6.05 1.73
CA ASP A 168 30.16 5.94 3.18
C ASP A 168 31.56 5.60 3.74
N MET A 169 32.29 4.74 3.06
CA MET A 169 33.69 4.41 3.41
C MET A 169 34.62 5.63 3.42
N VAL A 170 34.31 6.65 2.63
CA VAL A 170 35.10 7.91 2.60
C VAL A 170 34.54 8.92 3.60
N ILE A 171 33.20 9.07 3.62
CA ILE A 171 32.51 10.13 4.38
C ILE A 171 32.59 9.86 5.89
N THR A 172 32.32 8.65 6.31
CA THR A 172 32.24 8.30 7.75
C THR A 172 33.55 8.59 8.51
N PRO A 173 34.75 8.22 8.04
CA PRO A 173 36.01 8.58 8.72
C PRO A 173 36.22 10.09 8.84
N LEU A 174 35.87 10.85 7.79
CA LEU A 174 36.06 12.30 7.77
C LEU A 174 35.14 13.02 8.77
N ILE A 175 33.92 12.53 8.94
CA ILE A 175 33.00 13.04 9.96
C ILE A 175 33.54 12.75 11.36
N TYR A 176 34.05 11.54 11.62
CA TYR A 176 34.67 11.22 12.91
C TYR A 176 35.92 12.07 13.20
N GLN A 177 36.61 12.54 12.18
CA GLN A 177 37.71 13.51 12.32
C GLN A 177 37.22 14.95 12.58
N GLY A 178 35.91 15.17 12.64
CA GLY A 178 35.29 16.49 12.94
C GLY A 178 35.17 17.40 11.72
N GLN A 179 35.32 16.87 10.50
CA GLN A 179 35.10 17.67 9.29
C GLN A 179 33.61 17.94 9.08
N SER A 180 33.30 19.18 8.73
CA SER A 180 31.90 19.53 8.41
C SER A 180 31.49 18.96 7.04
N PRO A 181 30.20 18.65 6.81
CA PRO A 181 29.71 18.19 5.52
C PRO A 181 30.09 19.10 4.35
N TYR A 182 30.18 20.40 4.58
CA TYR A 182 30.63 21.38 3.57
C TYR A 182 32.09 21.16 3.21
N GLN A 183 32.99 21.02 4.21
CA GLN A 183 34.40 20.77 4.00
C GLN A 183 34.64 19.44 3.25
N ILE A 184 33.89 18.39 3.64
CA ILE A 184 34.02 17.08 2.98
C ILE A 184 33.69 17.21 1.49
N ILE A 185 32.57 17.84 1.13
CA ILE A 185 32.18 17.98 -0.29
C ILE A 185 33.14 18.89 -1.05
N THR A 186 33.67 19.94 -0.43
CA THR A 186 34.59 20.86 -1.06
C THR A 186 35.94 20.20 -1.34
N ASN A 187 36.43 19.36 -0.42
CA ASN A 187 37.71 18.69 -0.51
C ASN A 187 37.71 17.39 -1.31
N HIS A 188 36.51 16.79 -1.47
CA HIS A 188 36.29 15.51 -2.13
C HIS A 188 35.29 15.62 -3.28
N PRO A 189 35.65 16.30 -4.40
CA PRO A 189 34.76 16.47 -5.55
C PRO A 189 34.43 15.14 -6.23
N GLU A 190 35.23 14.08 -6.03
CA GLU A 190 34.99 12.72 -6.52
C GLU A 190 33.74 12.09 -5.93
N LEU A 191 33.20 12.60 -4.81
CA LEU A 191 31.94 12.12 -4.22
C LEU A 191 30.72 12.46 -5.08
N ASP A 192 30.85 13.42 -5.99
CA ASP A 192 29.77 13.85 -6.91
C ASP A 192 28.40 13.92 -6.23
N MET A 193 28.34 14.72 -5.17
CA MET A 193 27.10 14.93 -4.42
C MET A 193 27.00 16.35 -3.87
N SER A 194 25.77 16.80 -3.63
CA SER A 194 25.55 18.09 -2.98
C SER A 194 25.68 18.00 -1.46
N VAL A 195 26.02 19.10 -0.82
CA VAL A 195 26.02 19.22 0.66
C VAL A 195 24.67 18.83 1.25
N ARG A 196 23.57 19.21 0.57
CA ARG A 196 22.20 18.85 0.98
C ARG A 196 21.96 17.34 0.92
N THR A 197 22.50 16.68 -0.10
CA THR A 197 22.42 15.21 -0.25
C THR A 197 23.16 14.53 0.92
N LEU A 198 24.35 15.04 1.26
CA LEU A 198 25.14 14.51 2.37
C LEU A 198 24.39 14.66 3.71
N TYR A 199 23.78 15.80 4.00
CA TYR A 199 22.94 15.95 5.19
C TYR A 199 21.77 14.96 5.25
N SER A 200 21.14 14.69 4.11
CA SER A 200 20.06 13.69 4.05
C SER A 200 20.58 12.27 4.31
N GLN A 201 21.78 11.94 3.86
CA GLN A 201 22.41 10.65 4.15
C GLN A 201 22.77 10.49 5.63
N LEU A 202 23.33 11.51 6.25
CA LEU A 202 23.68 11.49 7.66
C LEU A 202 22.48 11.28 8.57
N SER A 203 21.33 11.82 8.22
CA SER A 203 20.07 11.57 8.92
C SER A 203 19.65 10.10 8.84
N PHE A 204 19.92 9.42 7.74
CA PHE A 204 19.67 7.98 7.55
C PHE A 204 20.64 7.10 8.34
N ILE A 205 21.92 7.44 8.29
CA ILE A 205 23.01 6.72 9.00
C ILE A 205 22.80 6.85 10.53
N CYS A 206 22.43 8.02 11.01
CA CYS A 206 22.18 8.26 12.43
C CYS A 206 20.99 7.45 12.97
N CYS A 207 19.94 7.24 12.18
CA CYS A 207 18.83 6.35 12.54
C CYS A 207 19.25 4.87 12.60
N CYS A 208 20.20 4.44 11.79
CA CYS A 208 20.69 3.05 11.81
C CYS A 208 21.69 2.79 12.93
N LEU A 209 22.42 3.80 13.39
CA LEU A 209 23.43 3.67 14.46
C LEU A 209 22.83 3.77 15.88
N GLN A 210 21.58 4.18 16.05
CA GLN A 210 20.89 4.24 17.34
C GLN A 210 20.20 2.93 17.75
N SER A 211 20.29 1.87 16.93
CA SER A 211 19.81 0.54 17.31
C SER A 211 21.01 -0.35 17.70
N PRO A 212 21.27 -0.58 18.99
CA PRO A 212 22.24 -1.57 19.40
C PRO A 212 21.66 -2.97 19.19
N TYR A 213 22.27 -3.73 18.31
CA TYR A 213 22.11 -5.18 18.21
C TYR A 213 20.67 -5.74 18.07
N THR A 214 20.25 -6.03 16.84
CA THR A 214 19.61 -7.32 16.50
C THR A 214 19.50 -7.46 14.97
N ASP A 215 19.98 -8.60 14.49
CA ASP A 215 19.74 -9.25 13.19
C ASP A 215 19.93 -8.46 11.88
N MET A 216 21.06 -8.75 11.23
CA MET A 216 21.45 -8.34 9.88
C MET A 216 20.63 -9.02 8.75
N ASP A 217 19.37 -9.38 8.97
CA ASP A 217 18.57 -10.08 7.96
C ASP A 217 17.10 -9.63 7.87
N LYS A 218 16.85 -8.33 8.02
CA LYS A 218 15.54 -7.79 7.61
C LYS A 218 15.72 -6.66 6.61
N THR A 219 15.72 -7.08 5.34
CA THR A 219 15.49 -6.26 4.16
C THR A 219 14.47 -5.15 4.43
N CYS A 220 14.94 -3.91 4.38
CA CYS A 220 14.10 -2.75 4.25
C CYS A 220 13.46 -2.80 2.84
N GLN A 221 12.44 -3.62 2.68
CA GLN A 221 11.61 -3.63 1.47
C GLN A 221 10.65 -2.45 1.54
N VAL A 222 11.08 -1.34 0.98
CA VAL A 222 10.15 -0.30 0.53
C VAL A 222 9.60 -0.80 -0.80
N SER A 223 8.52 -1.57 -0.73
CA SER A 223 7.72 -1.94 -1.91
C SER A 223 6.79 -0.77 -2.21
N CYS A 224 7.07 -0.04 -3.28
CA CYS A 224 6.07 0.78 -3.96
C CYS A 224 5.14 -0.09 -4.79
#